data_1b8aaeeb2e79711deb772daca69a85bb
#
_entry.id   1b8aaeeb2e79711deb772daca69a85bb
#
_cell.length_a   1.000
_cell.length_b   1.000
_cell.length_c   1.000
_cell.angle_alpha   90.00
_cell.angle_beta   90.00
_cell.angle_gamma   90.00
#
_symmetry.space_group_name_H-M   'P 1'
#
loop_
_entity.id
_entity.type
_entity.pdbx_description
1 polymer ?
#
loop_
_entity_poly.entity_id
_entity_poly.type
_entity_poly.pdbx_seq_one_letter_code
_entity_poly.pdbx_strand_id
1 'polypeptide(L)'
;MTPALKVQKIGPAVTVQDAGWRGTLASGLSRGGAADTFALESVWALLGQGETAVLEMAGFGGTFDVLHSARIALAGAEMDARLDGIALLNNAVHRIEVGQVLQIGAARSGVYGYLGIGGGFITPRFQGSASTHRGAGLGQVIEAGQTLSMGHDTAPERTGLALPNLSKSTAPLRVVATAHTELFSTNMLQRFEETIFTRGVKGNRQGVALESEQSFALTGGQSIPSETVIPGDIQVPGQGAPFALLADSQTTGGYPRIAAVLPCDIPRVAQAVAGDALRFQFVSREEGIKIERADRKLRLDLQKRCTAILRDPSQMSDLLSYQLISGAISGDEI
;
A
#
# COMPACT_ATOMS: atom_id res chain seq x y z
N MET A 1 -12.68 -23.38 -2.90
CA MET A 1 -12.48 -22.33 -1.88
C MET A 1 -12.13 -23.03 -0.58
N THR A 2 -11.00 -22.67 0.02
CA THR A 2 -10.50 -23.28 1.26
C THR A 2 -10.61 -22.25 2.38
N PRO A 3 -11.35 -22.50 3.49
CA PRO A 3 -11.35 -21.65 4.67
C PRO A 3 -9.93 -21.53 5.19
N ALA A 4 -9.39 -20.32 5.24
CA ALA A 4 -7.98 -20.08 5.57
C ALA A 4 -7.79 -19.43 6.94
N LEU A 5 -8.51 -18.34 7.19
CA LEU A 5 -8.39 -17.55 8.40
C LEU A 5 -9.78 -17.27 8.99
N LYS A 6 -9.92 -17.41 10.30
CA LYS A 6 -11.10 -16.93 11.04
C LYS A 6 -10.75 -15.65 11.77
N VAL A 7 -11.52 -14.62 11.55
CA VAL A 7 -11.33 -13.31 12.17
C VAL A 7 -11.81 -13.34 13.61
N GLN A 8 -10.92 -13.22 14.59
CA GLN A 8 -11.28 -13.07 16.00
C GLN A 8 -11.55 -11.60 16.37
N LYS A 9 -10.64 -10.72 15.97
CA LYS A 9 -10.71 -9.27 16.17
C LYS A 9 -10.24 -8.58 14.91
N ILE A 10 -10.81 -7.41 14.62
CA ILE A 10 -10.47 -6.66 13.41
C ILE A 10 -10.42 -5.16 13.70
N GLY A 11 -9.50 -4.46 13.07
CA GLY A 11 -9.42 -3.02 13.09
C GLY A 11 -10.54 -2.36 12.28
N PRO A 12 -10.84 -1.09 12.53
CA PRO A 12 -12.02 -0.39 12.01
C PRO A 12 -11.99 -0.16 10.49
N ALA A 13 -10.83 -0.28 9.87
CA ALA A 13 -10.60 0.07 8.47
C ALA A 13 -9.85 -1.03 7.71
N VAL A 14 -10.12 -2.31 8.04
CA VAL A 14 -9.59 -3.45 7.28
C VAL A 14 -10.55 -3.78 6.15
N THR A 15 -10.04 -3.78 4.93
CA THR A 15 -10.81 -3.99 3.71
C THR A 15 -10.08 -4.95 2.78
N VAL A 16 -10.84 -5.60 1.88
CA VAL A 16 -10.25 -6.32 0.77
C VAL A 16 -9.89 -5.33 -0.33
N GLN A 17 -8.68 -5.44 -0.87
CA GLN A 17 -8.21 -4.62 -1.98
C GLN A 17 -7.50 -5.47 -3.04
N ASP A 18 -7.55 -5.01 -4.29
CA ASP A 18 -6.75 -5.49 -5.41
C ASP A 18 -6.27 -4.31 -6.27
N ALA A 19 -6.06 -4.48 -7.57
CA ALA A 19 -5.66 -3.40 -8.47
C ALA A 19 -6.76 -2.32 -8.67
N GLY A 20 -7.96 -2.55 -8.18
CA GLY A 20 -9.11 -1.67 -8.38
C GLY A 20 -9.74 -1.80 -9.76
N TRP A 21 -10.61 -0.86 -10.09
CA TRP A 21 -11.36 -0.83 -11.33
C TRP A 21 -10.62 -0.05 -12.41
N ARG A 22 -10.48 -0.66 -13.57
CA ARG A 22 -9.89 0.00 -14.75
C ARG A 22 -11.02 0.45 -15.70
N GLY A 23 -10.98 1.71 -16.14
CA GLY A 23 -11.93 2.25 -17.11
C GLY A 23 -13.28 2.68 -16.56
N THR A 24 -13.51 2.67 -15.25
CA THR A 24 -14.80 3.01 -14.62
C THR A 24 -14.99 4.51 -14.36
N LEU A 25 -13.96 5.32 -14.56
CA LEU A 25 -14.01 6.76 -14.32
C LEU A 25 -15.13 7.45 -15.10
N ALA A 26 -15.35 7.04 -16.36
CA ALA A 26 -16.43 7.54 -17.21
C ALA A 26 -17.84 7.21 -16.65
N SER A 27 -17.95 6.20 -15.77
CA SER A 27 -19.19 5.82 -15.09
C SER A 27 -19.29 6.42 -13.67
N GLY A 28 -18.43 7.38 -13.33
CA GLY A 28 -18.46 8.05 -12.03
C GLY A 28 -17.87 7.23 -10.88
N LEU A 29 -17.18 6.12 -11.15
CA LEU A 29 -16.48 5.33 -10.14
C LEU A 29 -14.98 5.54 -10.26
N SER A 30 -14.34 6.00 -9.17
CA SER A 30 -12.89 6.13 -9.11
C SER A 30 -12.22 4.76 -9.17
N ARG A 31 -10.91 4.75 -9.45
CA ARG A 31 -10.16 3.51 -9.60
C ARG A 31 -10.27 2.62 -8.36
N GLY A 32 -10.33 3.19 -7.16
CA GLY A 32 -10.26 2.41 -5.92
C GLY A 32 -8.98 1.58 -5.86
N GLY A 33 -9.09 0.36 -5.37
CA GLY A 33 -7.95 -0.53 -5.21
C GLY A 33 -7.05 -0.15 -4.04
N ALA A 34 -5.88 -0.76 -3.95
CA ALA A 34 -4.93 -0.48 -2.90
C ALA A 34 -4.52 1.00 -2.87
N ALA A 35 -4.48 1.59 -1.68
CA ALA A 35 -4.01 2.97 -1.47
C ALA A 35 -2.51 3.09 -1.77
N ASP A 36 -1.74 2.03 -1.46
CA ASP A 36 -0.33 1.88 -1.82
C ASP A 36 -0.18 0.75 -2.85
N THR A 37 -0.13 1.12 -4.12
CA THR A 37 0.02 0.16 -5.22
C THR A 37 1.37 -0.53 -5.22
N PHE A 38 2.43 0.11 -4.71
CA PHE A 38 3.75 -0.50 -4.64
C PHE A 38 3.78 -1.62 -3.59
N ALA A 39 3.17 -1.41 -2.44
CA ALA A 39 3.04 -2.44 -1.41
C ALA A 39 2.17 -3.63 -1.88
N LEU A 40 1.07 -3.36 -2.60
CA LEU A 40 0.25 -4.39 -3.21
C LEU A 40 1.06 -5.28 -4.17
N GLU A 41 1.80 -4.65 -5.10
CA GLU A 41 2.64 -5.37 -6.06
C GLU A 41 3.81 -6.10 -5.37
N SER A 42 4.31 -5.56 -4.24
CA SER A 42 5.30 -6.24 -3.40
C SER A 42 4.75 -7.52 -2.80
N VAL A 43 3.50 -7.53 -2.32
CA VAL A 43 2.82 -8.74 -1.84
C VAL A 43 2.72 -9.79 -2.96
N TRP A 44 2.29 -9.38 -4.16
CA TRP A 44 2.20 -10.29 -5.30
C TRP A 44 3.56 -10.88 -5.70
N ALA A 45 4.59 -10.05 -5.73
CA ALA A 45 5.95 -10.46 -6.05
C ALA A 45 6.52 -11.45 -5.02
N LEU A 46 6.31 -11.18 -3.73
CA LEU A 46 6.70 -12.05 -2.63
C LEU A 46 6.04 -13.42 -2.74
N LEU A 47 4.72 -13.45 -2.94
CA LEU A 47 3.96 -14.68 -3.11
C LEU A 47 4.20 -15.34 -4.47
N GLY A 48 4.83 -14.67 -5.43
CA GLY A 48 5.05 -15.21 -6.77
C GLY A 48 3.75 -15.51 -7.51
N GLN A 49 2.73 -14.69 -7.30
CA GLN A 49 1.41 -14.85 -7.90
C GLN A 49 0.95 -13.57 -8.60
N GLY A 50 -0.05 -13.68 -9.47
CA GLY A 50 -0.62 -12.54 -10.19
C GLY A 50 -1.54 -11.66 -9.33
N GLU A 51 -2.35 -10.85 -10.00
CA GLU A 51 -3.28 -9.90 -9.37
C GLU A 51 -4.34 -10.65 -8.53
N THR A 52 -4.08 -10.79 -7.24
CA THR A 52 -5.00 -11.41 -6.27
C THR A 52 -5.45 -10.40 -5.23
N ALA A 53 -6.59 -10.67 -4.60
CA ALA A 53 -7.07 -9.85 -3.51
C ALA A 53 -6.24 -10.04 -2.24
N VAL A 54 -6.00 -8.93 -1.54
CA VAL A 54 -5.25 -8.85 -0.29
C VAL A 54 -6.10 -8.12 0.77
N LEU A 55 -5.75 -8.24 2.04
CA LEU A 55 -6.29 -7.33 3.07
C LEU A 55 -5.42 -6.08 3.12
N GLU A 56 -6.07 -4.92 3.09
CA GLU A 56 -5.48 -3.62 3.39
C GLU A 56 -5.92 -3.20 4.78
N MET A 57 -4.97 -2.79 5.61
CA MET A 57 -5.15 -2.46 7.02
C MET A 57 -4.66 -1.02 7.25
N ALA A 58 -5.60 -0.09 7.53
CA ALA A 58 -5.25 1.30 7.79
C ALA A 58 -4.95 1.52 9.29
N GLY A 59 -3.67 1.60 9.64
CA GLY A 59 -3.18 1.87 10.98
C GLY A 59 -3.24 0.68 11.96
N PHE A 60 -4.17 -0.25 11.80
CA PHE A 60 -4.33 -1.43 12.64
C PHE A 60 -4.91 -2.61 11.87
N GLY A 61 -4.41 -3.80 12.11
CA GLY A 61 -4.85 -5.03 11.45
C GLY A 61 -5.92 -5.79 12.25
N GLY A 62 -5.58 -6.97 12.75
CA GLY A 62 -6.53 -7.85 13.45
C GLY A 62 -5.86 -9.08 14.04
N THR A 63 -6.68 -9.96 14.63
CA THR A 63 -6.28 -11.27 15.13
C THR A 63 -7.05 -12.34 14.38
N PHE A 64 -6.34 -13.35 13.91
CA PHE A 64 -6.87 -14.38 13.03
C PHE A 64 -6.45 -15.77 13.53
N ASP A 65 -7.41 -16.70 13.63
CA ASP A 65 -7.08 -18.15 13.78
C ASP A 65 -6.75 -18.73 12.41
N VAL A 66 -5.68 -19.47 12.33
CA VAL A 66 -5.29 -20.17 11.12
C VAL A 66 -6.06 -21.48 11.01
N LEU A 67 -6.97 -21.56 10.04
CA LEU A 67 -7.80 -22.74 9.77
C LEU A 67 -7.19 -23.71 8.76
N HIS A 68 -6.24 -23.22 7.94
CA HIS A 68 -5.55 -24.00 6.92
C HIS A 68 -4.11 -23.53 6.78
N SER A 69 -3.17 -24.48 6.71
CA SER A 69 -1.75 -24.16 6.47
C SER A 69 -1.58 -23.44 5.14
N ALA A 70 -0.91 -22.31 5.17
CA ALA A 70 -0.73 -21.44 4.02
C ALA A 70 0.58 -20.65 4.12
N ARG A 71 0.90 -19.92 3.08
CA ARG A 71 1.91 -18.85 3.13
C ARG A 71 1.22 -17.51 3.05
N ILE A 72 1.75 -16.58 3.80
CA ILE A 72 1.31 -15.19 3.82
C ILE A 72 2.47 -14.27 3.47
N ALA A 73 2.17 -13.11 2.92
CA ALA A 73 3.14 -12.04 2.75
C ALA A 73 2.62 -10.75 3.40
N LEU A 74 3.53 -10.04 4.05
CA LEU A 74 3.30 -8.72 4.64
C LEU A 74 4.09 -7.68 3.86
N ALA A 75 3.49 -6.52 3.55
CA ALA A 75 4.16 -5.37 2.93
C ALA A 75 3.47 -4.06 3.31
N GLY A 76 4.04 -2.93 2.86
CA GLY A 76 3.51 -1.59 3.13
C GLY A 76 3.93 -1.04 4.48
N ALA A 77 2.99 -0.47 5.23
CA ALA A 77 3.25 0.02 6.57
C ALA A 77 3.87 -1.05 7.46
N GLU A 78 4.81 -0.66 8.30
CA GLU A 78 5.45 -1.56 9.24
C GLU A 78 4.49 -1.89 10.39
N MET A 79 3.77 -3.01 10.24
CA MET A 79 2.81 -3.47 11.25
C MET A 79 3.51 -4.28 12.34
N ASP A 80 3.02 -4.21 13.60
CA ASP A 80 3.44 -5.14 14.65
C ASP A 80 2.77 -6.50 14.43
N ALA A 81 3.37 -7.31 13.55
CA ALA A 81 2.84 -8.61 13.18
C ALA A 81 3.54 -9.74 13.95
N ARG A 82 2.74 -10.70 14.46
CA ARG A 82 3.21 -11.85 15.24
C ARG A 82 2.44 -13.11 14.87
N LEU A 83 3.14 -14.24 14.90
CA LEU A 83 2.55 -15.57 14.79
C LEU A 83 2.86 -16.33 16.10
N ASP A 84 1.82 -16.68 16.86
CA ASP A 84 1.95 -17.27 18.21
C ASP A 84 2.92 -16.47 19.12
N GLY A 85 2.86 -15.13 19.03
CA GLY A 85 3.73 -14.23 19.79
C GLY A 85 5.12 -13.98 19.19
N ILE A 86 5.55 -14.75 18.20
CA ILE A 86 6.84 -14.56 17.49
C ILE A 86 6.68 -13.48 16.43
N ALA A 87 7.55 -12.46 16.47
CA ALA A 87 7.51 -11.35 15.52
C ALA A 87 7.79 -11.82 14.08
N LEU A 88 6.98 -11.31 13.15
CA LEU A 88 7.14 -11.54 11.72
C LEU A 88 7.85 -10.35 11.06
N LEU A 89 8.67 -10.66 10.06
CA LEU A 89 9.32 -9.63 9.24
C LEU A 89 8.29 -9.00 8.28
N ASN A 90 8.35 -7.68 8.13
CA ASN A 90 7.64 -7.00 7.05
C ASN A 90 8.39 -7.19 5.71
N ASN A 91 7.73 -6.98 4.59
CA ASN A 91 8.24 -7.24 3.24
C ASN A 91 8.78 -8.69 3.06
N ALA A 92 8.10 -9.65 3.65
CA ALA A 92 8.54 -11.05 3.69
C ALA A 92 7.39 -12.04 3.55
N VAL A 93 7.74 -13.26 3.14
CA VAL A 93 6.83 -14.42 3.07
C VAL A 93 7.05 -15.30 4.29
N HIS A 94 5.96 -15.62 4.97
CA HIS A 94 5.94 -16.50 6.13
C HIS A 94 5.01 -17.70 5.88
N ARG A 95 5.35 -18.83 6.45
CA ARG A 95 4.47 -19.99 6.54
C ARG A 95 3.65 -19.90 7.82
N ILE A 96 2.37 -20.20 7.71
CA ILE A 96 1.44 -20.31 8.82
C ILE A 96 0.82 -21.71 8.82
N GLU A 97 0.62 -22.29 10.02
CA GLU A 97 0.11 -23.66 10.18
C GLU A 97 -1.23 -23.65 10.90
N VAL A 98 -2.04 -24.68 10.65
CA VAL A 98 -3.34 -24.86 11.31
C VAL A 98 -3.19 -24.79 12.83
N GLY A 99 -4.09 -24.04 13.47
CA GLY A 99 -4.15 -23.88 14.93
C GLY A 99 -3.30 -22.73 15.46
N GLN A 100 -2.46 -22.10 14.63
CA GLN A 100 -1.72 -20.90 15.02
C GLN A 100 -2.61 -19.65 15.05
N VAL A 101 -2.16 -18.65 15.77
CA VAL A 101 -2.82 -17.33 15.87
C VAL A 101 -1.93 -16.27 15.23
N LEU A 102 -2.42 -15.68 14.13
CA LEU A 102 -1.79 -14.54 13.48
C LEU A 102 -2.35 -13.24 14.09
N GLN A 103 -1.47 -12.44 14.65
CA GLN A 103 -1.80 -11.12 15.21
C GLN A 103 -1.11 -10.03 14.39
N ILE A 104 -1.88 -9.06 13.92
CA ILE A 104 -1.36 -7.88 13.22
C ILE A 104 -1.88 -6.66 14.00
N GLY A 105 -1.00 -6.05 14.76
CA GLY A 105 -1.29 -4.91 15.63
C GLY A 105 -1.24 -3.57 14.91
N ALA A 106 -0.78 -2.54 15.63
CA ALA A 106 -0.67 -1.18 15.10
C ALA A 106 0.47 -1.04 14.10
N ALA A 107 0.32 -0.10 13.18
CA ALA A 107 1.41 0.35 12.33
C ALA A 107 2.42 1.15 13.18
N ARG A 108 3.69 0.76 13.13
CA ARG A 108 4.81 1.48 13.75
C ARG A 108 5.28 2.63 12.85
N SER A 109 5.09 2.48 11.55
CA SER A 109 5.49 3.45 10.54
C SER A 109 4.67 3.24 9.27
N GLY A 110 4.21 4.33 8.65
CA GLY A 110 3.27 4.28 7.53
C GLY A 110 1.81 4.18 7.99
N VAL A 111 0.89 4.06 7.04
CA VAL A 111 -0.55 4.04 7.28
C VAL A 111 -1.18 2.72 6.83
N TYR A 112 -0.87 2.27 5.61
CA TYR A 112 -1.52 1.13 4.97
C TYR A 112 -0.61 -0.09 4.95
N GLY A 113 -0.90 -1.10 5.80
CA GLY A 113 -0.28 -2.41 5.76
C GLY A 113 -1.10 -3.37 4.89
N TYR A 114 -0.43 -4.35 4.30
CA TYR A 114 -1.05 -5.34 3.42
C TYR A 114 -0.72 -6.74 3.88
N LEU A 115 -1.75 -7.59 3.91
CA LEU A 115 -1.63 -9.03 4.14
C LEU A 115 -2.13 -9.75 2.88
N GLY A 116 -1.24 -10.45 2.19
CA GLY A 116 -1.59 -11.40 1.15
C GLY A 116 -1.52 -12.84 1.64
N ILE A 117 -2.23 -13.73 0.97
CA ILE A 117 -2.21 -15.17 1.22
C ILE A 117 -1.95 -15.91 -0.09
N GLY A 118 -1.27 -17.05 -0.04
CA GLY A 118 -1.08 -17.91 -1.20
C GLY A 118 -2.42 -18.28 -1.84
N GLY A 119 -2.56 -18.08 -3.15
CA GLY A 119 -3.82 -18.23 -3.87
C GLY A 119 -4.78 -17.05 -3.78
N GLY A 120 -4.48 -16.00 -2.97
CA GLY A 120 -5.29 -14.81 -2.78
C GLY A 120 -6.57 -15.03 -1.98
N PHE A 121 -7.11 -13.97 -1.40
CA PHE A 121 -8.42 -14.02 -0.73
C PHE A 121 -9.55 -14.13 -1.77
N ILE A 122 -10.47 -15.05 -1.53
CA ILE A 122 -11.66 -15.24 -2.36
C ILE A 122 -12.81 -14.41 -1.79
N THR A 123 -13.29 -13.48 -2.58
CA THR A 123 -14.38 -12.55 -2.23
C THR A 123 -15.19 -12.23 -3.48
N PRO A 124 -16.45 -11.82 -3.36
CA PRO A 124 -17.24 -11.37 -4.50
C PRO A 124 -16.53 -10.26 -5.28
N ARG A 125 -16.67 -10.29 -6.60
CA ARG A 125 -16.09 -9.29 -7.49
C ARG A 125 -17.20 -8.48 -8.16
N PHE A 126 -16.98 -7.18 -8.27
CA PHE A 126 -17.80 -6.30 -9.08
C PHE A 126 -16.97 -5.78 -10.26
N GLN A 127 -17.43 -5.97 -11.47
CA GLN A 127 -16.71 -5.58 -12.70
C GLN A 127 -15.22 -5.97 -12.69
N GLY A 128 -14.93 -7.21 -12.27
CA GLY A 128 -13.59 -7.77 -12.27
C GLY A 128 -12.72 -7.44 -11.05
N SER A 129 -13.08 -6.47 -10.21
CA SER A 129 -12.36 -6.12 -8.98
C SER A 129 -13.03 -6.68 -7.73
N ALA A 130 -12.21 -7.12 -6.78
CA ALA A 130 -12.59 -7.52 -5.42
C ALA A 130 -12.47 -6.36 -4.42
N SER A 131 -12.05 -5.20 -4.89
CA SER A 131 -11.77 -4.06 -4.01
C SER A 131 -13.01 -3.54 -3.30
N THR A 132 -12.79 -3.05 -2.10
CA THR A 132 -13.80 -2.34 -1.32
C THR A 132 -13.68 -0.85 -1.59
N HIS A 133 -14.77 -0.23 -2.03
CA HIS A 133 -14.92 1.22 -2.14
C HIS A 133 -16.10 1.66 -1.28
N ARG A 134 -15.81 2.08 -0.04
CA ARG A 134 -16.86 2.37 0.96
C ARG A 134 -17.81 3.48 0.51
N GLY A 135 -17.31 4.53 -0.13
CA GLY A 135 -18.13 5.63 -0.63
C GLY A 135 -19.12 5.23 -1.72
N ALA A 136 -18.79 4.21 -2.52
CA ALA A 136 -19.67 3.67 -3.55
C ALA A 136 -20.51 2.46 -3.07
N GLY A 137 -20.36 2.03 -1.81
CA GLY A 137 -21.06 0.85 -1.27
C GLY A 137 -20.63 -0.47 -1.93
N LEU A 138 -19.40 -0.53 -2.50
CA LEU A 138 -18.89 -1.71 -3.18
C LEU A 138 -17.88 -2.46 -2.30
N GLY A 139 -17.81 -3.78 -2.53
CA GLY A 139 -16.88 -4.66 -1.83
C GLY A 139 -17.36 -5.07 -0.45
N GLN A 140 -16.45 -5.55 0.38
CA GLN A 140 -16.75 -6.15 1.67
C GLN A 140 -15.87 -5.56 2.77
N VAL A 141 -16.47 -5.08 3.84
CA VAL A 141 -15.80 -4.77 5.10
C VAL A 141 -15.60 -6.07 5.87
N ILE A 142 -14.44 -6.25 6.44
CA ILE A 142 -14.12 -7.45 7.23
C ILE A 142 -14.65 -7.26 8.65
N GLU A 143 -15.34 -8.30 9.15
CA GLU A 143 -15.96 -8.28 10.48
C GLU A 143 -15.45 -9.43 11.36
N ALA A 144 -15.49 -9.24 12.66
CA ALA A 144 -15.17 -10.29 13.61
C ALA A 144 -16.14 -11.48 13.48
N GLY A 145 -15.64 -12.70 13.62
CA GLY A 145 -16.39 -13.94 13.42
C GLY A 145 -16.44 -14.43 11.97
N GLN A 146 -16.07 -13.59 11.00
CA GLN A 146 -16.02 -13.97 9.59
C GLN A 146 -14.90 -14.97 9.30
N THR A 147 -15.16 -15.87 8.34
CA THR A 147 -14.14 -16.77 7.79
C THR A 147 -13.69 -16.27 6.42
N LEU A 148 -12.40 -16.05 6.27
CA LEU A 148 -11.78 -15.67 5.02
C LEU A 148 -11.28 -16.91 4.30
N SER A 149 -11.68 -17.07 3.04
CA SER A 149 -11.27 -18.20 2.19
C SER A 149 -10.16 -17.79 1.25
N MET A 150 -9.29 -18.75 0.91
CA MET A 150 -8.23 -18.59 -0.08
C MET A 150 -8.50 -19.42 -1.33
N GLY A 151 -7.88 -19.00 -2.44
CA GLY A 151 -7.80 -19.75 -3.68
C GLY A 151 -6.74 -20.86 -3.64
N HIS A 152 -6.54 -21.49 -4.80
CA HIS A 152 -5.48 -22.49 -4.96
C HIS A 152 -4.10 -21.79 -5.00
N ASP A 153 -3.20 -22.20 -4.12
CA ASP A 153 -1.82 -21.73 -4.12
C ASP A 153 -0.98 -22.51 -5.14
N THR A 154 -0.43 -21.82 -6.11
CA THR A 154 0.35 -22.42 -7.22
C THR A 154 1.86 -22.50 -6.93
N ALA A 155 2.32 -21.98 -5.80
CA ALA A 155 3.75 -21.96 -5.43
C ALA A 155 3.95 -22.16 -3.92
N PRO A 156 3.40 -23.24 -3.31
CA PRO A 156 3.38 -23.43 -1.85
C PRO A 156 4.77 -23.54 -1.23
N GLU A 157 5.78 -23.90 -2.01
CA GLU A 157 7.19 -24.00 -1.59
C GLU A 157 7.88 -22.64 -1.45
N ARG A 158 7.31 -21.58 -2.02
CA ARG A 158 7.89 -20.24 -2.03
C ARG A 158 7.70 -19.54 -0.67
N THR A 159 8.52 -19.87 0.32
CA THR A 159 8.51 -19.34 1.68
C THR A 159 9.89 -18.82 2.07
N GLY A 160 9.99 -18.08 3.18
CA GLY A 160 11.28 -17.60 3.68
C GLY A 160 11.99 -16.63 2.73
N LEU A 161 11.24 -15.89 1.96
CA LEU A 161 11.74 -14.85 1.05
C LEU A 161 11.40 -13.46 1.60
N ALA A 162 12.27 -12.49 1.35
CA ALA A 162 12.04 -11.09 1.65
C ALA A 162 12.39 -10.21 0.45
N LEU A 163 11.69 -9.09 0.35
CA LEU A 163 12.12 -7.96 -0.47
C LEU A 163 13.04 -7.06 0.36
N PRO A 164 14.12 -6.52 -0.24
CA PRO A 164 14.95 -5.55 0.45
C PRO A 164 14.09 -4.36 0.87
N ASN A 165 14.36 -3.85 2.06
CA ASN A 165 13.74 -2.64 2.55
C ASN A 165 14.14 -1.50 1.60
N LEU A 166 13.22 -1.09 0.72
CA LEU A 166 13.43 0.09 -0.10
C LEU A 166 13.28 1.26 0.87
N SER A 167 14.41 1.85 1.26
CA SER A 167 14.46 2.98 2.19
C SER A 167 13.43 4.04 1.80
N LYS A 168 12.68 4.54 2.77
CA LYS A 168 11.76 5.66 2.55
C LYS A 168 12.54 6.82 1.96
N SER A 169 12.29 7.13 0.70
CA SER A 169 12.92 8.27 0.05
C SER A 169 12.49 9.55 0.75
N THR A 170 13.44 10.37 1.17
CA THR A 170 13.22 11.72 1.71
C THR A 170 13.20 12.79 0.62
N ALA A 171 13.45 12.41 -0.64
CA ALA A 171 13.42 13.31 -1.78
C ALA A 171 12.01 13.93 -1.94
N PRO A 172 11.89 15.14 -2.49
CA PRO A 172 10.61 15.74 -2.80
C PRO A 172 9.72 14.81 -3.63
N LEU A 173 8.41 14.91 -3.43
CA LEU A 173 7.39 14.25 -4.24
C LEU A 173 7.31 14.96 -5.59
N ARG A 174 7.43 14.20 -6.66
CA ARG A 174 7.45 14.77 -8.01
C ARG A 174 6.03 15.03 -8.48
N VAL A 175 5.82 16.22 -9.00
CA VAL A 175 4.54 16.66 -9.54
C VAL A 175 4.69 17.20 -10.95
N VAL A 176 3.62 17.12 -11.71
CA VAL A 176 3.52 17.72 -13.05
C VAL A 176 2.42 18.78 -13.08
N ALA A 177 2.55 19.70 -14.03
CA ALA A 177 1.51 20.69 -14.30
C ALA A 177 0.22 20.01 -14.76
N THR A 178 -0.91 20.58 -14.33
CA THR A 178 -2.27 20.21 -14.77
C THR A 178 -2.82 21.32 -15.68
N ALA A 179 -4.01 21.13 -16.23
CA ALA A 179 -4.71 22.16 -16.98
C ALA A 179 -5.01 23.43 -16.18
N HIS A 180 -4.95 23.36 -14.84
CA HIS A 180 -5.24 24.52 -13.96
C HIS A 180 -3.98 25.15 -13.37
N THR A 181 -2.80 24.58 -13.55
CA THR A 181 -1.56 25.09 -12.96
C THR A 181 -1.30 26.54 -13.41
N GLU A 182 -1.67 26.91 -14.64
CA GLU A 182 -1.52 28.26 -15.16
C GLU A 182 -2.42 29.31 -14.49
N LEU A 183 -3.45 28.90 -13.74
CA LEU A 183 -4.27 29.81 -12.92
C LEU A 183 -3.51 30.33 -11.71
N PHE A 184 -2.45 29.66 -11.29
CA PHE A 184 -1.60 30.04 -10.17
C PHE A 184 -0.42 30.89 -10.68
N SER A 185 -0.15 32.01 -10.01
CA SER A 185 0.99 32.86 -10.41
C SER A 185 2.32 32.13 -10.25
N THR A 186 3.32 32.52 -11.03
CA THR A 186 4.69 31.96 -10.94
C THR A 186 5.23 32.02 -9.50
N ASN A 187 5.00 33.11 -8.79
CA ASN A 187 5.42 33.26 -7.40
C ASN A 187 4.70 32.25 -6.48
N MET A 188 3.44 31.92 -6.76
CA MET A 188 2.69 30.94 -5.99
C MET A 188 3.20 29.51 -6.26
N LEU A 189 3.52 29.20 -7.51
CA LEU A 189 4.11 27.90 -7.87
C LEU A 189 5.49 27.71 -7.25
N GLN A 190 6.34 28.75 -7.29
CA GLN A 190 7.65 28.72 -6.63
C GLN A 190 7.48 28.53 -5.11
N ARG A 191 6.59 29.28 -4.48
CA ARG A 191 6.27 29.12 -3.06
C ARG A 191 5.75 27.74 -2.72
N PHE A 192 4.98 27.10 -3.62
CA PHE A 192 4.50 25.73 -3.43
C PHE A 192 5.67 24.72 -3.37
N GLU A 193 6.70 24.87 -4.20
CA GLU A 193 7.90 24.02 -4.16
C GLU A 193 8.77 24.27 -2.92
N GLU A 194 8.85 25.53 -2.48
CA GLU A 194 9.64 25.93 -1.30
C GLU A 194 8.95 25.54 0.02
N THR A 195 7.63 25.35 0.00
CA THR A 195 6.85 25.05 1.21
C THR A 195 7.07 23.63 1.67
N ILE A 196 7.33 23.48 2.97
CA ILE A 196 7.27 22.19 3.67
C ILE A 196 5.84 22.07 4.21
N PHE A 197 5.08 21.18 3.59
CA PHE A 197 3.74 20.86 4.08
C PHE A 197 3.82 19.83 5.19
N THR A 198 2.93 19.97 6.17
CA THR A 198 2.68 18.94 7.16
C THR A 198 1.47 18.14 6.73
N ARG A 199 1.60 16.81 6.70
CA ARG A 199 0.43 15.93 6.49
C ARG A 199 -0.54 16.16 7.64
N GLY A 200 -1.73 16.70 7.33
CA GLY A 200 -2.75 17.02 8.30
C GLY A 200 -3.41 15.79 8.91
N VAL A 201 -4.09 15.97 10.06
CA VAL A 201 -4.83 14.86 10.72
C VAL A 201 -5.98 14.35 9.87
N LYS A 202 -6.56 15.20 9.02
CA LYS A 202 -7.61 14.81 8.08
C LYS A 202 -6.99 14.05 6.91
N GLY A 203 -7.26 12.76 6.85
CA GLY A 203 -6.78 11.92 5.76
C GLY A 203 -7.39 10.53 5.82
N ASN A 204 -7.75 10.04 4.65
CA ASN A 204 -8.32 8.71 4.44
C ASN A 204 -8.02 8.26 3.00
N ARG A 205 -8.69 7.22 2.53
CA ARG A 205 -8.53 6.73 1.15
C ARG A 205 -9.01 7.70 0.05
N GLN A 206 -9.76 8.76 0.40
CA GLN A 206 -10.16 9.81 -0.56
C GLN A 206 -9.04 10.83 -0.79
N GLY A 207 -8.23 11.10 0.23
CA GLY A 207 -7.13 12.05 0.13
C GLY A 207 -6.60 12.50 1.47
N VAL A 208 -5.58 13.34 1.44
CA VAL A 208 -4.90 13.89 2.61
C VAL A 208 -4.77 15.40 2.53
N ALA A 209 -5.00 16.07 3.67
CA ALA A 209 -4.76 17.49 3.80
C ALA A 209 -3.25 17.78 3.86
N LEU A 210 -2.84 18.85 3.17
CA LEU A 210 -1.49 19.38 3.16
C LEU A 210 -1.53 20.71 3.92
N GLU A 211 -1.11 20.69 5.17
CA GLU A 211 -1.18 21.84 6.07
C GLU A 211 0.10 22.67 6.00
N SER A 212 -0.03 23.99 5.95
CA SER A 212 1.07 24.94 6.04
C SER A 212 0.55 26.30 6.52
N GLU A 213 1.44 27.20 6.91
CA GLU A 213 1.10 28.60 7.21
C GLU A 213 0.75 29.41 5.94
N GLN A 214 1.08 28.88 4.77
CA GLN A 214 0.87 29.51 3.48
C GLN A 214 -0.52 29.20 2.93
N SER A 215 -1.18 30.20 2.35
CA SER A 215 -2.41 30.00 1.58
C SER A 215 -2.10 29.98 0.09
N PHE A 216 -2.72 29.02 -0.61
CA PHE A 216 -2.63 28.84 -2.06
C PHE A 216 -3.95 29.15 -2.76
N ALA A 217 -4.87 29.85 -2.07
CA ALA A 217 -6.14 30.28 -2.66
C ALA A 217 -5.92 31.16 -3.89
N LEU A 218 -6.73 30.92 -4.94
CA LEU A 218 -6.74 31.82 -6.09
C LEU A 218 -7.39 33.16 -5.73
N THR A 219 -6.80 34.25 -6.23
CA THR A 219 -7.34 35.62 -6.03
C THR A 219 -8.72 35.70 -6.71
N GLY A 220 -9.72 36.23 -5.97
CA GLY A 220 -11.08 36.37 -6.48
C GLY A 220 -11.99 35.16 -6.31
N GLY A 221 -11.57 34.13 -5.58
CA GLY A 221 -12.43 32.98 -5.25
C GLY A 221 -12.94 32.23 -6.48
N GLN A 222 -12.12 32.10 -7.51
CA GLN A 222 -12.49 31.43 -8.77
C GLN A 222 -12.93 30.00 -8.52
N SER A 223 -14.21 29.72 -8.65
CA SER A 223 -14.75 28.39 -8.85
C SER A 223 -14.55 28.03 -10.31
N ILE A 224 -14.07 26.83 -10.57
CA ILE A 224 -13.99 26.28 -11.92
C ILE A 224 -15.19 25.36 -12.16
N PRO A 225 -15.62 25.14 -13.41
CA PRO A 225 -16.57 24.08 -13.72
C PRO A 225 -16.07 22.74 -13.17
N SER A 226 -17.00 21.90 -12.71
CA SER A 226 -16.63 20.55 -12.28
C SER A 226 -16.04 19.76 -13.43
N GLU A 227 -14.83 19.27 -13.24
CA GLU A 227 -14.10 18.46 -14.20
C GLU A 227 -13.73 17.11 -13.61
N THR A 228 -13.28 16.19 -14.46
CA THR A 228 -12.74 14.92 -14.01
C THR A 228 -11.48 15.14 -13.18
N VAL A 229 -11.44 14.49 -12.01
CA VAL A 229 -10.29 14.45 -11.12
C VAL A 229 -9.85 13.01 -10.90
N ILE A 230 -8.57 12.82 -10.61
CA ILE A 230 -7.95 11.50 -10.45
C ILE A 230 -7.05 11.47 -9.20
N PRO A 231 -6.74 10.27 -8.67
CA PRO A 231 -5.72 10.14 -7.64
C PRO A 231 -4.39 10.79 -8.06
N GLY A 232 -3.79 11.54 -7.13
CA GLY A 232 -2.60 12.34 -7.38
C GLY A 232 -2.88 13.83 -7.62
N ASP A 233 -4.09 14.22 -8.06
CA ASP A 233 -4.44 15.62 -8.19
C ASP A 233 -4.34 16.34 -6.85
N ILE A 234 -3.71 17.51 -6.81
CA ILE A 234 -3.63 18.38 -5.63
C ILE A 234 -4.59 19.53 -5.84
N GLN A 235 -5.76 19.42 -5.24
CA GLN A 235 -6.81 20.43 -5.28
C GLN A 235 -6.56 21.53 -4.25
N VAL A 236 -6.89 22.78 -4.61
CA VAL A 236 -6.82 23.93 -3.72
C VAL A 236 -8.24 24.48 -3.52
N PRO A 237 -8.92 24.12 -2.41
CA PRO A 237 -10.20 24.73 -2.05
C PRO A 237 -10.07 26.21 -1.74
N GLY A 238 -11.20 26.92 -1.66
CA GLY A 238 -11.24 28.38 -1.46
C GLY A 238 -10.51 28.89 -0.20
N GLN A 239 -10.33 28.03 0.83
CA GLN A 239 -9.53 28.38 2.02
C GLN A 239 -8.02 28.35 1.77
N GLY A 240 -7.58 27.84 0.61
CA GLY A 240 -6.17 27.84 0.20
C GLY A 240 -5.31 26.72 0.77
N ALA A 241 -5.87 25.79 1.53
CA ALA A 241 -5.15 24.60 2.00
C ALA A 241 -5.22 23.48 0.94
N PRO A 242 -4.07 23.05 0.35
CA PRO A 242 -4.09 22.03 -0.67
C PRO A 242 -4.52 20.67 -0.10
N PHE A 243 -5.13 19.85 -0.98
CA PHE A 243 -5.59 18.49 -0.64
C PHE A 243 -5.21 17.52 -1.76
N ALA A 244 -4.38 16.53 -1.45
CA ALA A 244 -3.93 15.52 -2.41
C ALA A 244 -4.92 14.37 -2.45
N LEU A 245 -5.47 14.09 -3.65
CA LEU A 245 -6.45 13.03 -3.87
C LEU A 245 -5.81 11.64 -3.89
N LEU A 246 -6.51 10.64 -3.33
CA LEU A 246 -6.07 9.25 -3.26
C LEU A 246 -7.07 8.29 -3.93
N ALA A 247 -6.91 6.98 -3.70
CA ALA A 247 -7.57 5.90 -4.43
C ALA A 247 -9.11 6.00 -4.50
N ASP A 248 -9.78 6.40 -3.41
CA ASP A 248 -11.24 6.49 -3.34
C ASP A 248 -11.74 7.94 -3.47
N SER A 249 -10.96 8.82 -4.11
CA SER A 249 -11.37 10.21 -4.36
C SER A 249 -12.66 10.28 -5.19
N GLN A 250 -13.33 11.42 -5.11
CA GLN A 250 -14.40 11.72 -6.06
C GLN A 250 -13.87 11.68 -7.50
N THR A 251 -14.76 11.48 -8.47
CA THR A 251 -14.41 11.43 -9.90
C THR A 251 -14.56 12.78 -10.60
N THR A 252 -15.26 13.73 -9.95
CA THR A 252 -15.45 15.09 -10.44
C THR A 252 -15.21 16.08 -9.31
N GLY A 253 -14.67 17.26 -9.64
CA GLY A 253 -14.39 18.32 -8.67
C GLY A 253 -14.31 19.68 -9.33
N GLY A 254 -14.74 20.71 -8.62
CA GLY A 254 -14.73 22.11 -9.06
C GLY A 254 -13.65 22.96 -8.39
N TYR A 255 -12.66 22.35 -7.76
CA TYR A 255 -11.52 23.06 -7.20
C TYR A 255 -10.34 23.06 -8.16
N PRO A 256 -9.63 24.18 -8.33
CA PRO A 256 -8.43 24.24 -9.15
C PRO A 256 -7.36 23.28 -8.63
N ARG A 257 -6.63 22.68 -9.56
CA ARG A 257 -5.53 21.76 -9.27
C ARG A 257 -4.22 22.48 -9.50
N ILE A 258 -3.44 22.67 -8.43
CA ILE A 258 -2.14 23.33 -8.53
C ILE A 258 -1.12 22.43 -9.24
N ALA A 259 -1.19 21.13 -9.02
CA ALA A 259 -0.28 20.13 -9.59
C ALA A 259 -0.94 18.74 -9.53
N ALA A 260 -0.30 17.75 -10.16
CA ALA A 260 -0.62 16.34 -9.99
C ALA A 260 0.63 15.55 -9.61
N VAL A 261 0.56 14.77 -8.53
CA VAL A 261 1.63 13.87 -8.07
C VAL A 261 1.83 12.75 -9.09
N LEU A 262 3.09 12.42 -9.40
CA LEU A 262 3.37 11.28 -10.27
C LEU A 262 2.82 9.99 -9.64
N PRO A 263 2.24 9.08 -10.44
CA PRO A 263 1.69 7.80 -9.95
C PRO A 263 2.65 7.00 -9.07
N CYS A 264 3.94 6.99 -9.38
CA CYS A 264 4.96 6.31 -8.57
C CYS A 264 5.20 6.93 -7.19
N ASP A 265 4.85 8.20 -6.99
CA ASP A 265 4.99 8.90 -5.70
C ASP A 265 3.68 8.94 -4.89
N ILE A 266 2.52 8.62 -5.47
CA ILE A 266 1.24 8.53 -4.74
C ILE A 266 1.32 7.60 -3.52
N PRO A 267 1.96 6.41 -3.59
CA PRO A 267 2.17 5.57 -2.41
C PRO A 267 2.84 6.29 -1.23
N ARG A 268 3.78 7.19 -1.50
CA ARG A 268 4.47 7.95 -0.45
C ARG A 268 3.53 8.97 0.22
N VAL A 269 2.64 9.59 -0.56
CA VAL A 269 1.58 10.46 -0.02
C VAL A 269 0.60 9.65 0.83
N ALA A 270 0.19 8.47 0.36
CA ALA A 270 -0.73 7.60 1.08
C ALA A 270 -0.14 7.09 2.40
N GLN A 271 1.15 6.76 2.42
CA GLN A 271 1.84 6.22 3.60
C GLN A 271 2.30 7.30 4.60
N ALA A 272 2.20 8.58 4.26
CA ALA A 272 2.54 9.66 5.19
C ALA A 272 1.57 9.67 6.39
N VAL A 273 2.11 9.69 7.61
CA VAL A 273 1.32 9.81 8.83
C VAL A 273 1.08 11.28 9.20
N ALA A 274 0.09 11.55 10.02
CA ALA A 274 -0.17 12.91 10.51
C ALA A 274 1.09 13.49 11.18
N GLY A 275 1.50 14.68 10.75
CA GLY A 275 2.72 15.34 11.21
C GLY A 275 3.94 15.13 10.30
N ASP A 276 3.91 14.18 9.36
CA ASP A 276 5.02 13.99 8.41
C ASP A 276 5.18 15.21 7.50
N ALA A 277 6.44 15.55 7.24
CA ALA A 277 6.81 16.60 6.31
C ALA A 277 6.76 16.11 4.85
N LEU A 278 6.05 16.85 4.01
CA LEU A 278 5.93 16.60 2.58
C LEU A 278 6.44 17.80 1.80
N ARG A 279 7.26 17.56 0.78
CA ARG A 279 7.75 18.56 -0.17
C ARG A 279 7.42 18.13 -1.57
N PHE A 280 7.14 19.08 -2.45
CA PHE A 280 6.81 18.83 -3.84
C PHE A 280 7.82 19.50 -4.75
N GLN A 281 8.06 18.89 -5.91
CA GLN A 281 8.94 19.42 -6.93
C GLN A 281 8.31 19.23 -8.30
N PHE A 282 8.18 20.31 -9.05
CA PHE A 282 7.74 20.20 -10.44
C PHE A 282 8.81 19.55 -11.30
N VAL A 283 8.36 18.62 -12.13
CA VAL A 283 9.16 18.01 -13.19
C VAL A 283 8.48 18.24 -14.53
N SER A 284 9.24 18.26 -15.61
CA SER A 284 8.65 18.34 -16.94
C SER A 284 7.86 17.07 -17.24
N ARG A 285 6.92 17.14 -18.20
CA ARG A 285 6.16 15.98 -18.66
C ARG A 285 7.09 14.87 -19.16
N GLU A 286 8.12 15.23 -19.90
CA GLU A 286 9.12 14.30 -20.46
C GLU A 286 9.91 13.60 -19.37
N GLU A 287 10.30 14.32 -18.34
CA GLU A 287 10.98 13.77 -17.16
C GLU A 287 10.05 12.86 -16.37
N GLY A 288 8.81 13.27 -16.11
CA GLY A 288 7.79 12.45 -15.47
C GLY A 288 7.59 11.11 -16.19
N ILE A 289 7.51 11.12 -17.53
CA ILE A 289 7.40 9.89 -18.33
C ILE A 289 8.63 8.97 -18.14
N LYS A 290 9.85 9.54 -18.09
CA LYS A 290 11.07 8.74 -17.86
C LYS A 290 11.05 8.10 -16.48
N ILE A 291 10.64 8.86 -15.47
CA ILE A 291 10.53 8.40 -14.09
C ILE A 291 9.52 7.25 -13.98
N GLU A 292 8.31 7.42 -14.52
CA GLU A 292 7.26 6.39 -14.51
C GLU A 292 7.68 5.11 -15.24
N ARG A 293 8.40 5.23 -16.35
CA ARG A 293 8.96 4.07 -17.06
C ARG A 293 9.99 3.32 -16.23
N ALA A 294 10.86 4.05 -15.50
CA ALA A 294 11.85 3.45 -14.62
C ALA A 294 11.18 2.73 -13.43
N ASP A 295 10.17 3.37 -12.80
CA ASP A 295 9.39 2.76 -11.73
C ASP A 295 8.66 1.51 -12.20
N ARG A 296 8.00 1.57 -13.36
CA ARG A 296 7.34 0.38 -13.95
C ARG A 296 8.31 -0.78 -14.16
N LYS A 297 9.52 -0.50 -14.67
CA LYS A 297 10.55 -1.53 -14.83
C LYS A 297 10.96 -2.14 -13.49
N LEU A 298 11.15 -1.30 -12.45
CA LEU A 298 11.47 -1.74 -11.10
C LEU A 298 10.37 -2.67 -10.56
N ARG A 299 9.10 -2.31 -10.72
CA ARG A 299 7.94 -3.09 -10.27
C ARG A 299 7.83 -4.46 -10.97
N LEU A 300 8.08 -4.50 -12.27
CA LEU A 300 8.12 -5.75 -13.06
C LEU A 300 9.24 -6.69 -12.59
N ASP A 301 10.32 -6.14 -12.04
CA ASP A 301 11.46 -6.91 -11.54
C ASP A 301 11.38 -7.24 -10.03
N LEU A 302 10.32 -6.84 -9.31
CA LEU A 302 10.19 -7.07 -7.86
C LEU A 302 10.34 -8.55 -7.50
N GLN A 303 9.73 -9.44 -8.26
CA GLN A 303 9.81 -10.89 -7.99
C GLN A 303 11.26 -11.42 -8.06
N LYS A 304 12.08 -10.88 -8.97
CA LYS A 304 13.49 -11.24 -9.10
C LYS A 304 14.35 -10.66 -7.97
N ARG A 305 13.85 -9.66 -7.27
CA ARG A 305 14.53 -9.01 -6.15
C ARG A 305 14.25 -9.67 -4.80
N CYS A 306 13.34 -10.65 -4.77
CA CYS A 306 13.11 -11.45 -3.58
C CYS A 306 14.34 -12.30 -3.29
N THR A 307 14.87 -12.20 -2.07
CA THR A 307 16.03 -12.96 -1.59
C THR A 307 15.65 -13.84 -0.41
N ALA A 308 16.37 -14.93 -0.21
CA ALA A 308 16.15 -15.77 0.96
C ALA A 308 16.43 -14.99 2.26
N ILE A 309 15.59 -15.19 3.25
CA ILE A 309 15.80 -14.68 4.60
C ILE A 309 16.93 -15.49 5.22
N LEU A 310 18.07 -14.84 5.43
CA LEU A 310 19.17 -15.46 6.17
C LEU A 310 18.82 -15.37 7.67
N ARG A 311 18.65 -16.55 8.29
CA ARG A 311 18.49 -16.62 9.75
C ARG A 311 19.85 -16.37 10.41
N ASP A 312 19.86 -15.53 11.43
CA ASP A 312 21.05 -15.35 12.27
C ASP A 312 21.17 -16.56 13.22
N PRO A 313 22.22 -17.37 13.09
CA PRO A 313 22.42 -18.55 13.94
C PRO A 313 22.42 -18.24 15.43
N SER A 314 22.84 -17.04 15.84
CA SER A 314 22.88 -16.61 17.24
C SER A 314 21.48 -16.41 17.85
N GLN A 315 20.45 -16.23 17.02
CA GLN A 315 19.06 -16.03 17.44
C GLN A 315 18.18 -17.27 17.23
N MET A 316 18.76 -18.38 16.77
CA MET A 316 18.02 -19.61 16.52
C MET A 316 17.97 -20.46 17.80
N SER A 317 16.81 -20.47 18.46
CA SER A 317 16.58 -21.32 19.66
C SER A 317 16.61 -22.82 19.33
N ASP A 318 16.38 -23.19 18.07
CA ASP A 318 16.33 -24.55 17.54
C ASP A 318 17.59 -24.94 16.75
N LEU A 319 18.69 -24.16 16.88
CA LEU A 319 19.92 -24.37 16.10
C LEU A 319 20.48 -25.79 16.24
N LEU A 320 20.36 -26.39 17.44
CA LEU A 320 20.83 -27.76 17.69
C LEU A 320 19.97 -28.85 17.02
N SER A 321 18.76 -28.51 16.57
CA SER A 321 17.90 -29.47 15.83
C SER A 321 18.32 -29.60 14.35
N TYR A 322 19.14 -28.66 13.87
CA TYR A 322 19.66 -28.69 12.50
C TYR A 322 20.94 -29.54 12.47
N GLN A 323 20.96 -30.55 11.57
CA GLN A 323 22.17 -31.29 11.30
C GLN A 323 23.10 -30.43 10.43
N LEU A 324 23.96 -29.63 11.09
CA LEU A 324 24.88 -28.69 10.44
C LEU A 324 26.13 -29.38 9.84
N ILE A 325 26.31 -30.66 10.11
CA ILE A 325 27.39 -31.47 9.57
C ILE A 325 26.79 -32.63 8.82
N SER A 326 26.90 -32.65 7.51
CA SER A 326 26.56 -33.81 6.70
C SER A 326 27.69 -34.83 6.75
N GLY A 327 27.47 -35.93 7.45
CA GLY A 327 28.41 -37.06 7.55
C GLY A 327 29.25 -37.02 8.82
N ALA A 328 28.83 -37.81 9.84
CA ALA A 328 29.78 -38.25 10.84
C ALA A 328 30.64 -39.37 10.17
N ILE A 329 31.92 -39.08 9.98
CA ILE A 329 32.89 -40.13 9.65
C ILE A 329 33.09 -40.88 10.96
N SER A 330 32.65 -42.15 11.07
CA SER A 330 33.10 -43.00 12.14
C SER A 330 34.62 -43.20 11.94
N GLY A 331 35.44 -42.96 12.97
CA GLY A 331 36.90 -43.00 12.90
C GLY A 331 37.53 -44.36 12.55
N ASP A 332 36.74 -45.30 12.11
CA ASP A 332 37.15 -46.69 11.78
C ASP A 332 37.29 -46.89 10.27
N GLU A 333 37.16 -45.87 9.44
CA GLU A 333 37.43 -45.91 7.99
C GLU A 333 38.80 -45.29 7.69
N ILE A 334 39.88 -46.03 8.01
CA ILE A 334 41.23 -45.86 7.48
C ILE A 334 41.67 -47.19 6.82
#